data_3cd8ccec9b702ffb4f823f69c1076b7a
#
_entry.id   3cd8ccec9b702ffb4f823f69c1076b7a
#
_cell.length_a   1.000
_cell.length_b   1.000
_cell.length_c   1.000
_cell.angle_alpha   90.00
_cell.angle_beta   90.00
_cell.angle_gamma   90.00
#
_symmetry.space_group_name_H-M   'P 1'
#
loop_
_entity.id
_entity.type
_entity.pdbx_description
1 polymer ?
#
loop_
_entity_poly.entity_id
_entity_poly.type
_entity_poly.pdbx_seq_one_letter_code
_entity_poly.pdbx_strand_id
1 'polypeptide(L)'
;MTPIVLLTRLLVGAYPQWIGSSPSDKQRIYFANHTSHLDTIVIWSSLPKEMRSHTRPVAAKDYWVKGAIRRRIAIEELNVVLVDRRRSEHADPLEPLRDCLREGSSMIIFPEGTRRPQAIPSEFKSGIWRLAREFPNVE
;
A
#
# COMPACT_ATOMS: atom_id res chain seq x y z
N MET A 1 4.65 -7.96 -18.19
CA MET A 1 4.96 -8.10 -16.72
C MET A 1 6.11 -7.17 -16.47
N THR A 2 5.99 -6.27 -15.48
CA THR A 2 7.08 -5.33 -15.17
C THR A 2 8.29 -6.08 -14.58
N PRO A 3 9.52 -5.62 -14.81
CA PRO A 3 10.73 -6.28 -14.30
C PRO A 3 10.70 -6.52 -12.79
N ILE A 4 10.14 -5.59 -12.03
CA ILE A 4 10.05 -5.71 -10.56
C ILE A 4 9.14 -6.86 -10.13
N VAL A 5 8.04 -7.10 -10.84
CA VAL A 5 7.13 -8.22 -10.54
C VAL A 5 7.80 -9.57 -10.81
N LEU A 6 8.50 -9.67 -11.93
CA LEU A 6 9.25 -10.88 -12.26
C LEU A 6 10.33 -11.15 -11.22
N LEU A 7 11.12 -10.14 -10.89
CA LEU A 7 12.20 -10.25 -9.91
C LEU A 7 11.66 -10.64 -8.52
N THR A 8 10.59 -10.00 -8.07
CA THR A 8 9.96 -10.32 -6.79
C THR A 8 9.49 -11.77 -6.74
N ARG A 9 8.80 -12.23 -7.78
CA ARG A 9 8.31 -13.62 -7.85
C ARG A 9 9.44 -14.64 -7.86
N LEU A 10 10.52 -14.36 -8.57
CA LEU A 10 11.69 -15.24 -8.63
C LEU A 10 12.48 -15.30 -7.32
N LEU A 11 12.68 -14.14 -6.67
CA LEU A 11 13.51 -14.07 -5.46
C LEU A 11 12.76 -14.47 -4.19
N VAL A 12 11.47 -14.12 -4.11
CA VAL A 12 10.67 -14.31 -2.88
C VAL A 12 9.77 -15.54 -2.99
N GLY A 13 9.50 -16.04 -4.21
CA GLY A 13 8.58 -17.16 -4.44
C GLY A 13 7.14 -16.85 -4.01
N ALA A 14 6.74 -15.57 -4.05
CA ALA A 14 5.44 -15.14 -3.56
C ALA A 14 4.33 -15.48 -4.55
N TYR A 15 3.38 -16.29 -4.12
CA TYR A 15 2.16 -16.62 -4.84
C TYR A 15 0.94 -16.23 -3.99
N PRO A 16 -0.02 -15.47 -4.54
CA PRO A 16 -1.23 -15.10 -3.80
C PRO A 16 -2.14 -16.31 -3.65
N GLN A 17 -2.70 -16.46 -2.46
CA GLN A 17 -3.82 -17.35 -2.20
C GLN A 17 -5.03 -16.51 -1.82
N TRP A 18 -6.09 -16.58 -2.61
CA TRP A 18 -7.33 -15.85 -2.38
C TRP A 18 -8.28 -16.71 -1.56
N ILE A 19 -8.46 -16.37 -0.27
CA ILE A 19 -9.29 -17.12 0.68
C ILE A 19 -10.43 -16.19 1.12
N GLY A 20 -11.66 -16.62 0.91
CA GLY A 20 -12.86 -15.85 1.29
C GLY A 20 -13.17 -14.63 0.42
N SER A 21 -12.31 -14.30 -0.52
CA SER A 21 -12.49 -13.21 -1.47
C SER A 21 -11.84 -13.58 -2.79
N SER A 22 -12.38 -13.14 -3.92
CA SER A 22 -11.81 -13.35 -5.25
C SER A 22 -11.15 -12.08 -5.77
N PRO A 23 -10.19 -12.18 -6.72
CA PRO A 23 -9.75 -11.04 -7.50
C PRO A 23 -10.95 -10.30 -8.11
N SER A 24 -10.96 -8.99 -8.03
CA SER A 24 -12.04 -8.14 -8.52
C SER A 24 -11.49 -6.79 -8.91
N ASP A 25 -12.13 -6.13 -9.85
CA ASP A 25 -11.87 -4.75 -10.28
C ASP A 25 -12.49 -3.69 -9.36
N LYS A 26 -13.25 -4.12 -8.35
CA LYS A 26 -13.79 -3.22 -7.33
C LYS A 26 -12.70 -2.48 -6.59
N GLN A 27 -13.00 -1.25 -6.22
CA GLN A 27 -12.13 -0.43 -5.39
C GLN A 27 -11.99 -1.02 -3.99
N ARG A 28 -10.74 -1.19 -3.50
CA ARG A 28 -10.44 -1.85 -2.22
C ARG A 28 -9.35 -1.14 -1.43
N ILE A 29 -9.44 -1.27 -0.12
CA ILE A 29 -8.34 -0.98 0.79
C ILE A 29 -7.75 -2.32 1.25
N TYR A 30 -6.61 -2.68 0.71
CA TYR A 30 -5.84 -3.84 1.18
C TYR A 30 -5.04 -3.42 2.41
N PHE A 31 -5.20 -4.12 3.51
CA PHE A 31 -4.40 -3.84 4.70
C PHE A 31 -3.70 -5.11 5.21
N ALA A 32 -2.52 -4.93 5.74
CA ALA A 32 -1.69 -6.01 6.26
C ALA A 32 -0.86 -5.53 7.45
N ASN A 33 -0.36 -6.46 8.24
CA ASN A 33 0.72 -6.20 9.19
C ASN A 33 2.01 -5.89 8.45
N HIS A 34 2.91 -5.14 9.10
CA HIS A 34 4.14 -4.65 8.49
C HIS A 34 5.38 -5.13 9.25
N THR A 35 6.10 -6.07 8.65
CA THR A 35 7.29 -6.68 9.24
C THR A 35 8.57 -6.39 8.45
N SER A 36 8.47 -6.17 7.14
CA SER A 36 9.60 -6.03 6.24
C SER A 36 9.43 -4.87 5.26
N HIS A 37 10.55 -4.33 4.80
CA HIS A 37 10.57 -3.36 3.68
C HIS A 37 10.01 -3.95 2.37
N LEU A 38 10.06 -5.27 2.22
CA LEU A 38 9.60 -5.96 1.02
C LEU A 38 8.07 -6.16 0.98
N ASP A 39 7.37 -6.05 2.12
CA ASP A 39 5.94 -6.32 2.20
C ASP A 39 5.13 -5.57 1.13
N THR A 40 5.42 -4.29 0.96
CA THR A 40 4.78 -3.44 -0.06
C THR A 40 4.92 -4.02 -1.47
N ILE A 41 6.16 -4.39 -1.84
CA ILE A 41 6.46 -4.90 -3.18
C ILE A 41 5.86 -6.30 -3.36
N VAL A 42 5.94 -7.14 -2.34
CA VAL A 42 5.40 -8.52 -2.38
C VAL A 42 3.89 -8.50 -2.54
N ILE A 43 3.17 -7.75 -1.72
CA ILE A 43 1.70 -7.65 -1.80
C ILE A 43 1.29 -7.09 -3.17
N TRP A 44 1.89 -5.98 -3.59
CA TRP A 44 1.56 -5.36 -4.88
C TRP A 44 1.87 -6.28 -6.07
N SER A 45 3.02 -6.97 -6.06
CA SER A 45 3.42 -7.90 -7.12
C SER A 45 2.54 -9.16 -7.17
N SER A 46 1.89 -9.50 -6.06
CA SER A 46 0.99 -10.64 -5.97
C SER A 46 -0.37 -10.37 -6.60
N LEU A 47 -0.78 -9.11 -6.74
CA LEU A 47 -2.04 -8.76 -7.39
C LEU A 47 -2.01 -9.10 -8.89
N PRO A 48 -3.14 -9.47 -9.51
CA PRO A 48 -3.30 -9.53 -10.96
C PRO A 48 -2.94 -8.20 -11.64
N LYS A 49 -2.51 -8.25 -12.89
CA LYS A 49 -2.05 -7.08 -13.65
C LYS A 49 -3.10 -5.96 -13.66
N GLU A 50 -4.34 -6.34 -13.90
CA GLU A 50 -5.48 -5.44 -13.99
C GLU A 50 -5.72 -4.71 -12.66
N MET A 51 -5.60 -5.41 -11.55
CA MET A 51 -5.74 -4.83 -10.21
C MET A 51 -4.55 -3.93 -9.85
N ARG A 52 -3.32 -4.32 -10.25
CA ARG A 52 -2.12 -3.50 -9.99
C ARG A 52 -2.19 -2.12 -10.65
N SER A 53 -2.78 -2.03 -11.83
CA SER A 53 -2.83 -0.77 -12.59
C SER A 53 -3.57 0.36 -11.86
N HIS A 54 -4.48 0.01 -10.96
CA HIS A 54 -5.25 0.97 -10.15
C HIS A 54 -5.10 0.77 -8.64
N THR A 55 -4.09 0.00 -8.20
CA THR A 55 -3.78 -0.18 -6.79
C THR A 55 -2.48 0.52 -6.42
N ARG A 56 -2.55 1.47 -5.50
CA ARG A 56 -1.46 2.34 -5.10
C ARG A 56 -1.03 2.02 -3.65
N PRO A 57 0.19 1.55 -3.41
CA PRO A 57 0.69 1.39 -2.05
C PRO A 57 0.84 2.73 -1.33
N VAL A 58 0.49 2.77 -0.05
CA VAL A 58 0.77 3.92 0.82
C VAL A 58 2.18 3.80 1.39
N ALA A 59 2.96 4.86 1.27
CA ALA A 59 4.37 4.81 1.64
C ALA A 59 4.83 6.10 2.34
N ALA A 60 5.74 5.96 3.29
CA ALA A 60 6.33 7.09 3.98
C ALA A 60 7.30 7.84 3.08
N LYS A 61 7.08 9.15 2.89
CA LYS A 61 7.88 10.02 2.03
C LYS A 61 9.35 10.03 2.42
N ASP A 62 9.64 10.11 3.70
CA ASP A 62 11.01 10.17 4.25
C ASP A 62 11.87 8.95 3.92
N TYR A 63 11.25 7.79 3.65
CA TYR A 63 11.96 6.56 3.27
C TYR A 63 12.11 6.41 1.76
N TRP A 64 11.01 6.57 1.02
CA TRP A 64 10.97 6.24 -0.41
C TRP A 64 11.59 7.31 -1.32
N VAL A 65 11.68 8.55 -0.85
CA VAL A 65 12.30 9.65 -1.61
C VAL A 65 13.82 9.68 -1.48
N LYS A 66 14.39 8.94 -0.50
CA LYS A 66 15.84 8.83 -0.33
C LYS A 66 16.46 7.86 -1.34
N GLY A 67 17.22 8.39 -2.28
CA GLY A 67 17.93 7.63 -3.31
C GLY A 67 17.14 7.46 -4.61
N ALA A 68 17.87 7.63 -5.73
CA ALA A 68 17.29 7.67 -7.06
C ALA A 68 16.54 6.38 -7.44
N ILE A 69 17.11 5.21 -7.12
CA ILE A 69 16.52 3.91 -7.47
C ILE A 69 15.20 3.68 -6.71
N ARG A 70 15.19 3.92 -5.39
CA ARG A 70 13.96 3.76 -4.58
C ARG A 70 12.87 4.72 -5.03
N ARG A 71 13.24 5.97 -5.29
CA ARG A 71 12.30 6.97 -5.78
C ARG A 71 11.69 6.56 -7.12
N ARG A 72 12.52 6.06 -8.04
CA ARG A 72 12.05 5.59 -9.35
C ARG A 72 11.06 4.43 -9.20
N ILE A 73 11.40 3.41 -8.43
CA ILE A 73 10.50 2.29 -8.16
C ILE A 73 9.18 2.77 -7.54
N ALA A 74 9.25 3.65 -6.53
CA ALA A 74 8.06 4.15 -5.85
C ALA A 74 7.13 4.93 -6.79
N ILE A 75 7.67 5.81 -7.60
CA ILE A 75 6.87 6.73 -8.43
C ILE A 75 6.49 6.09 -9.75
N GLU A 76 7.45 5.52 -10.49
CA GLU A 76 7.24 5.07 -11.87
C GLU A 76 6.62 3.66 -11.93
N GLU A 77 7.00 2.76 -11.01
CA GLU A 77 6.54 1.37 -11.06
C GLU A 77 5.33 1.11 -10.15
N LEU A 78 5.38 1.58 -8.91
CA LEU A 78 4.36 1.30 -7.90
C LEU A 78 3.30 2.41 -7.80
N ASN A 79 3.55 3.60 -8.34
CA ASN A 79 2.66 4.76 -8.23
C ASN A 79 2.18 5.01 -6.78
N VAL A 80 3.12 5.02 -5.84
CA VAL A 80 2.80 5.08 -4.40
C VAL A 80 2.10 6.39 -4.01
N VAL A 81 1.24 6.29 -2.99
CA VAL A 81 0.70 7.45 -2.28
C VAL A 81 1.70 7.82 -1.18
N LEU A 82 2.38 8.94 -1.35
CA LEU A 82 3.37 9.41 -0.37
C LEU A 82 2.69 10.15 0.78
N VAL A 83 2.95 9.70 2.00
CA VAL A 83 2.46 10.32 3.22
C VAL A 83 3.63 10.91 4.01
N ASP A 84 3.50 12.19 4.38
CA ASP A 84 4.44 12.80 5.31
C ASP A 84 4.04 12.44 6.75
N ARG A 85 4.94 11.74 7.44
CA ARG A 85 4.72 11.34 8.84
C ARG A 85 5.04 12.45 9.84
N ARG A 86 5.64 13.55 9.39
CA ARG A 86 5.89 14.72 10.23
C ARG A 86 4.55 15.42 10.50
N ARG A 87 4.23 15.56 11.78
CA ARG A 87 3.06 16.36 12.17
C ARG A 87 3.31 17.81 11.75
N SER A 88 2.55 18.28 10.77
CA SER A 88 2.37 19.68 10.49
C SER A 88 1.08 20.11 11.16
N GLU A 89 1.08 21.25 11.83
CA GLU A 89 -0.13 21.79 12.49
C GLU A 89 -1.27 22.07 11.49
N HIS A 90 -0.96 22.09 10.19
CA HIS A 90 -1.88 22.52 9.13
C HIS A 90 -2.16 21.45 8.07
N ALA A 91 -1.59 20.24 8.14
CA ALA A 91 -1.79 19.19 7.15
C ALA A 91 -2.34 17.91 7.76
N ASP A 92 -3.49 17.46 7.25
CA ASP A 92 -4.05 16.15 7.60
C ASP A 92 -3.27 15.05 6.85
N PRO A 93 -2.59 14.14 7.55
CA PRO A 93 -1.83 13.05 6.93
C PRO A 93 -2.70 12.07 6.13
N LEU A 94 -4.02 12.08 6.33
CA LEU A 94 -4.96 11.25 5.59
C LEU A 94 -5.40 11.86 4.25
N GLU A 95 -5.15 13.15 4.01
CA GLU A 95 -5.62 13.79 2.78
C GLU A 95 -5.09 13.15 1.49
N PRO A 96 -3.81 12.78 1.36
CA PRO A 96 -3.34 12.05 0.19
C PRO A 96 -4.03 10.69 -0.02
N LEU A 97 -4.46 10.04 1.06
CA LEU A 97 -5.19 8.79 1.00
C LEU A 97 -6.64 9.00 0.53
N ARG A 98 -7.28 10.06 1.03
CA ARG A 98 -8.62 10.46 0.55
C ARG A 98 -8.62 10.78 -0.93
N ASP A 99 -7.63 11.53 -1.41
CA ASP A 99 -7.49 11.86 -2.82
C ASP A 99 -7.33 10.59 -3.67
N CYS A 100 -6.49 9.65 -3.24
CA CYS A 100 -6.34 8.36 -3.88
C CYS A 100 -7.69 7.62 -4.02
N LEU A 101 -8.50 7.59 -2.96
CA LEU A 101 -9.81 6.95 -2.99
C LEU A 101 -10.84 7.73 -3.82
N ARG A 102 -10.84 9.07 -3.79
CA ARG A 102 -11.70 9.92 -4.64
C ARG A 102 -11.43 9.73 -6.13
N GLU A 103 -10.15 9.50 -6.49
CA GLU A 103 -9.72 9.18 -7.85
C GLU A 103 -10.14 7.77 -8.32
N GLY A 104 -10.78 6.97 -7.46
CA GLY A 104 -11.19 5.61 -7.78
C GLY A 104 -10.08 4.56 -7.66
N SER A 105 -8.91 4.93 -7.17
CA SER A 105 -7.81 3.99 -6.96
C SER A 105 -8.02 3.14 -5.71
N SER A 106 -7.60 1.88 -5.76
CA SER A 106 -7.42 1.03 -4.60
C SER A 106 -6.11 1.36 -3.89
N MET A 107 -5.96 0.99 -2.64
CA MET A 107 -4.70 1.20 -1.92
C MET A 107 -4.24 -0.02 -1.11
N ILE A 108 -2.93 -0.07 -0.84
CA ILE A 108 -2.34 -0.99 0.13
C ILE A 108 -1.83 -0.16 1.30
N ILE A 109 -2.31 -0.44 2.50
CA ILE A 109 -1.96 0.30 3.72
C ILE A 109 -1.50 -0.64 4.83
N PHE A 110 -0.56 -0.18 5.63
CA PHE A 110 -0.11 -0.85 6.86
C PHE A 110 -0.59 -0.05 8.07
N PRO A 111 -1.72 -0.42 8.68
CA PRO A 111 -2.39 0.42 9.68
C PRO A 111 -1.64 0.53 11.00
N GLU A 112 -0.62 -0.29 11.24
CA GLU A 112 0.31 -0.14 12.36
C GLU A 112 1.17 1.15 12.26
N GLY A 113 1.34 1.67 11.05
CA GLY A 113 2.09 2.90 10.76
C GLY A 113 3.61 2.79 10.88
N THR A 114 4.12 1.64 11.30
CA THR A 114 5.55 1.33 11.38
C THR A 114 5.78 -0.17 11.26
N ARG A 115 6.99 -0.56 10.87
CA ARG A 115 7.39 -1.97 10.81
C ARG A 115 7.72 -2.48 12.19
N ARG A 116 7.32 -3.72 12.46
CA ARG A 116 7.64 -4.43 13.69
C ARG A 116 8.04 -5.87 13.38
N PRO A 117 9.11 -6.39 14.01
CA PRO A 117 9.58 -7.75 13.76
C PRO A 117 8.72 -8.83 14.43
N GLN A 118 7.71 -8.45 15.22
CA GLN A 118 6.83 -9.40 15.90
C GLN A 118 5.81 -10.00 14.93
N ALA A 119 5.51 -11.28 15.10
CA ALA A 119 4.52 -12.01 14.31
C ALA A 119 3.07 -11.52 14.59
N ILE A 120 2.81 -11.00 15.79
CA ILE A 120 1.51 -10.48 16.17
C ILE A 120 1.45 -8.99 15.80
N PRO A 121 0.45 -8.56 15.02
CA PRO A 121 0.26 -7.15 14.69
C PRO A 121 0.08 -6.29 15.95
N SER A 122 0.62 -5.07 15.90
CA SER A 122 0.33 -4.06 16.93
C SER A 122 -1.04 -3.43 16.70
N GLU A 123 -1.46 -2.57 17.61
CA GLU A 123 -2.71 -1.82 17.45
C GLU A 123 -2.71 -1.01 16.15
N PHE A 124 -3.84 -1.07 15.44
CA PHE A 124 -4.06 -0.30 14.26
C PHE A 124 -4.37 1.16 14.60
N LYS A 125 -3.75 2.07 13.89
CA LYS A 125 -4.06 3.49 14.01
C LYS A 125 -5.44 3.79 13.45
N SER A 126 -6.09 4.81 14.00
CA SER A 126 -7.46 5.21 13.64
C SER A 126 -7.66 5.64 12.17
N GLY A 127 -6.57 5.84 11.42
CA GLY A 127 -6.64 6.29 10.03
C GLY A 127 -7.44 5.37 9.14
N ILE A 128 -7.21 4.06 9.22
CA ILE A 128 -7.96 3.07 8.41
C ILE A 128 -9.46 3.09 8.74
N TRP A 129 -9.81 3.22 10.01
CA TRP A 129 -11.21 3.31 10.45
C TRP A 129 -11.88 4.58 9.93
N ARG A 130 -11.19 5.73 9.94
CA ARG A 130 -11.71 6.99 9.39
C ARG A 130 -11.99 6.86 7.89
N LEU A 131 -11.02 6.30 7.14
CA LEU A 131 -11.19 6.08 5.69
C LEU A 131 -12.37 5.15 5.39
N ALA A 132 -12.51 4.05 6.13
CA ALA A 132 -13.63 3.12 5.95
C ALA A 132 -15.00 3.78 6.22
N ARG A 133 -15.08 4.71 7.17
CA ARG A 133 -16.30 5.48 7.42
C ARG A 133 -16.60 6.53 6.36
N GLU A 134 -15.57 7.19 5.84
CA GLU A 134 -15.71 8.23 4.82
C GLU A 134 -16.02 7.66 3.44
N PHE A 135 -15.58 6.42 3.18
CA PHE A 135 -15.72 5.72 1.89
C PHE A 135 -16.45 4.37 2.06
N PRO A 136 -17.75 4.37 2.42
CA PRO A 136 -18.48 3.14 2.78
C PRO A 136 -18.69 2.17 1.60
N ASN A 137 -18.50 2.61 0.37
CA ASN A 137 -18.61 1.78 -0.85
C ASN A 137 -17.30 1.12 -1.26
N VAL A 138 -16.19 1.40 -0.59
CA VAL A 138 -14.89 0.78 -0.81
C VAL A 138 -14.78 -0.48 0.03
N GLU A 139 -14.41 -1.61 -0.60
CA GLU A 139 -14.22 -2.91 0.08
C GLU A 139 -12.91 -2.97 0.88
#